data_4825bb9a779810e9c68adb1f9725ff24
#
_entry.id   4825bb9a779810e9c68adb1f9725ff24
#
_cell.length_a   1.000
_cell.length_b   1.000
_cell.length_c   1.000
_cell.angle_alpha   90.00
_cell.angle_beta   90.00
_cell.angle_gamma   90.00
#
_symmetry.space_group_name_H-M   'P 1'
#
loop_
_entity.id
_entity.type
_entity.pdbx_description
1 polymer ?
#
loop_
_entity_poly.entity_id
_entity_poly.type
_entity_poly.pdbx_seq_one_letter_code
_entity_poly.pdbx_strand_id
1 'polypeptide(L)'
;MTDKEITGMNLVNAIYYGRNQQINHFTEELAELIQAFAEENATHIAEKIADVEIMVEQMEYLLPLDIEYIDAWAEHFAPPTDILSCIWHLAAPIKNINKLRRVDYDVANNPNMPEDEFQIRRQTAESSLETSIGELVCYLDWMKDRYCITAEEIRSVKSYKVQRTRDRIEMEESRSGQA
;
A
#
# COMPACT_ATOMS: atom_id res chain seq x y z
N MET A 1 -17.54 4.46 -11.93
CA MET A 1 -16.50 3.64 -12.57
C MET A 1 -16.67 2.19 -12.17
N THR A 2 -16.33 1.24 -13.04
CA THR A 2 -16.19 -0.19 -12.71
C THR A 2 -14.89 -0.43 -11.95
N ASP A 3 -14.75 -1.55 -11.23
CA ASP A 3 -13.51 -1.86 -10.50
C ASP A 3 -12.30 -1.91 -11.45
N LYS A 4 -12.49 -2.51 -12.65
CA LYS A 4 -11.44 -2.56 -13.67
C LYS A 4 -10.98 -1.16 -14.14
N GLU A 5 -11.89 -0.21 -14.24
CA GLU A 5 -11.55 1.18 -14.61
C GLU A 5 -10.80 1.88 -13.48
N ILE A 6 -11.22 1.64 -12.22
CA ILE A 6 -10.54 2.18 -11.04
C ILE A 6 -9.11 1.65 -10.97
N THR A 7 -8.93 0.33 -11.03
CA THR A 7 -7.60 -0.30 -11.01
C THR A 7 -6.73 0.16 -12.17
N GLY A 8 -7.26 0.19 -13.41
CA GLY A 8 -6.49 0.65 -14.56
C GLY A 8 -6.01 2.10 -14.43
N MET A 9 -6.86 3.00 -13.95
CA MET A 9 -6.50 4.40 -13.71
C MET A 9 -5.51 4.54 -12.54
N ASN A 10 -5.68 3.75 -11.48
CA ASN A 10 -4.77 3.71 -10.34
C ASN A 10 -3.34 3.34 -10.75
N LEU A 11 -3.19 2.34 -11.64
CA LEU A 11 -1.88 1.93 -12.15
C LEU A 11 -1.25 3.01 -13.04
N VAL A 12 -2.02 3.70 -13.87
CA VAL A 12 -1.51 4.85 -14.65
C VAL A 12 -0.99 5.95 -13.71
N ASN A 13 -1.72 6.26 -12.65
CA ASN A 13 -1.30 7.25 -11.64
C ASN A 13 -0.01 6.79 -10.93
N ALA A 14 0.11 5.50 -10.61
CA ALA A 14 1.31 4.93 -10.00
C ALA A 14 2.54 5.06 -10.90
N ILE A 15 2.41 4.80 -12.19
CA ILE A 15 3.48 4.93 -13.17
C ILE A 15 3.95 6.39 -13.28
N TYR A 16 3.02 7.34 -13.30
CA TYR A 16 3.34 8.76 -13.41
C TYR A 16 4.21 9.27 -12.26
N TYR A 17 3.85 8.95 -11.01
CA TYR A 17 4.61 9.39 -9.85
C TYR A 17 5.85 8.53 -9.57
N GLY A 18 5.83 7.27 -10.00
CA GLY A 18 6.93 6.35 -9.88
C GLY A 18 7.13 5.75 -8.47
N ARG A 19 7.92 4.68 -8.43
CA ARG A 19 8.10 3.81 -7.27
C ARG A 19 8.42 4.55 -5.96
N ASN A 20 9.41 5.43 -5.98
CA ASN A 20 9.90 6.06 -4.75
C ASN A 20 8.87 6.99 -4.10
N GLN A 21 8.12 7.74 -4.91
CA GLN A 21 7.08 8.62 -4.40
C GLN A 21 5.90 7.81 -3.87
N GLN A 22 5.51 6.75 -4.57
CA GLN A 22 4.41 5.90 -4.13
C GLN A 22 4.73 5.11 -2.86
N ILE A 23 5.98 4.70 -2.66
CA ILE A 23 6.40 4.11 -1.38
C ILE A 23 6.24 5.11 -0.22
N ASN A 24 6.57 6.40 -0.43
CA ASN A 24 6.37 7.41 0.60
C ASN A 24 4.88 7.58 0.91
N HIS A 25 4.04 7.73 -0.14
CA HIS A 25 2.58 7.82 0.03
C HIS A 25 2.00 6.60 0.74
N PHE A 26 2.43 5.38 0.40
CA PHE A 26 1.99 4.18 1.11
C PHE A 26 2.27 4.25 2.62
N THR A 27 3.46 4.72 3.00
CA THR A 27 3.80 4.86 4.43
C THR A 27 3.00 5.97 5.11
N GLU A 28 2.68 7.05 4.40
CA GLU A 28 1.84 8.15 4.89
C GLU A 28 0.40 7.68 5.12
N GLU A 29 -0.22 7.02 4.12
CA GLU A 29 -1.61 6.55 4.23
C GLU A 29 -1.77 5.46 5.32
N LEU A 30 -0.78 4.59 5.50
CA LEU A 30 -0.78 3.63 6.61
C LEU A 30 -0.72 4.35 7.98
N ALA A 31 0.10 5.38 8.12
CA ALA A 31 0.18 6.15 9.36
C ALA A 31 -1.15 6.88 9.66
N GLU A 32 -1.79 7.43 8.63
CA GLU A 32 -3.10 8.09 8.74
C GLU A 32 -4.23 7.10 9.07
N LEU A 33 -4.18 5.87 8.51
CA LEU A 33 -5.12 4.80 8.89
C LEU A 33 -4.95 4.40 10.36
N ILE A 34 -3.72 4.26 10.84
CA ILE A 34 -3.43 3.96 12.25
C ILE A 34 -4.00 5.07 13.16
N GLN A 35 -3.84 6.32 12.77
CA GLN A 35 -4.39 7.46 13.51
C GLN A 35 -5.92 7.42 13.51
N ALA A 36 -6.57 7.26 12.36
CA ALA A 36 -8.02 7.19 12.24
C ALA A 36 -8.60 6.04 13.08
N PHE A 37 -7.91 4.90 13.10
CA PHE A 37 -8.28 3.74 13.91
C PHE A 37 -8.15 4.03 15.42
N ALA A 38 -7.08 4.71 15.85
CA ALA A 38 -6.90 5.10 17.24
C ALA A 38 -7.93 6.15 17.72
N GLU A 39 -8.44 6.96 16.81
CA GLU A 39 -9.50 7.96 17.07
C GLU A 39 -10.92 7.36 17.05
N GLU A 40 -11.08 6.09 16.64
CA GLU A 40 -12.35 5.36 16.50
C GLU A 40 -13.40 6.10 15.61
N ASN A 41 -12.93 6.88 14.62
CA ASN A 41 -13.79 7.63 13.70
C ASN A 41 -14.13 6.80 12.47
N ALA A 42 -15.31 6.16 12.45
CA ALA A 42 -15.72 5.25 11.39
C ALA A 42 -15.68 5.86 9.98
N THR A 43 -16.10 7.12 9.80
CA THR A 43 -16.05 7.80 8.49
C THR A 43 -14.59 7.99 8.02
N HIS A 44 -13.72 8.42 8.92
CA HIS A 44 -12.31 8.62 8.62
C HIS A 44 -11.60 7.28 8.35
N ILE A 45 -11.95 6.23 9.10
CA ILE A 45 -11.46 4.87 8.87
C ILE A 45 -11.83 4.40 7.46
N ALA A 46 -13.08 4.58 7.01
CA ALA A 46 -13.51 4.18 5.67
C ALA A 46 -12.71 4.88 4.56
N GLU A 47 -12.47 6.19 4.71
CA GLU A 47 -11.64 6.94 3.77
C GLU A 47 -10.21 6.43 3.73
N LYS A 48 -9.61 6.14 4.89
CA LYS A 48 -8.23 5.67 4.97
C LYS A 48 -8.04 4.22 4.56
N ILE A 49 -9.04 3.36 4.76
CA ILE A 49 -9.04 2.02 4.16
C ILE A 49 -8.96 2.12 2.63
N ALA A 50 -9.79 2.97 2.02
CA ALA A 50 -9.77 3.16 0.57
C ALA A 50 -8.41 3.68 0.06
N ASP A 51 -7.76 4.63 0.78
CA ASP A 51 -6.43 5.12 0.46
C ASP A 51 -5.38 4.00 0.52
N VAL A 52 -5.40 3.21 1.59
CA VAL A 52 -4.46 2.10 1.76
C VAL A 52 -4.68 1.01 0.72
N GLU A 53 -5.91 0.66 0.37
CA GLU A 53 -6.18 -0.30 -0.71
C GLU A 53 -5.68 0.20 -2.08
N ILE A 54 -5.85 1.50 -2.39
CA ILE A 54 -5.27 2.11 -3.59
C ILE A 54 -3.74 1.93 -3.59
N MET A 55 -3.10 2.16 -2.45
CA MET A 55 -1.65 2.06 -2.32
C MET A 55 -1.15 0.61 -2.34
N VAL A 56 -1.89 -0.36 -1.78
CA VAL A 56 -1.55 -1.79 -1.88
C VAL A 56 -1.52 -2.23 -3.34
N GLU A 57 -2.56 -1.95 -4.13
CA GLU A 57 -2.59 -2.23 -5.57
C GLU A 57 -1.39 -1.62 -6.31
N GLN A 58 -0.96 -0.41 -5.91
CA GLN A 58 0.21 0.23 -6.50
C GLN A 58 1.52 -0.45 -6.09
N MET A 59 1.65 -0.91 -4.83
CA MET A 59 2.85 -1.63 -4.38
C MET A 59 2.98 -2.98 -5.07
N GLU A 60 1.90 -3.72 -5.23
CA GLU A 60 1.87 -4.98 -5.98
C GLU A 60 2.33 -4.83 -7.43
N TYR A 61 2.01 -3.69 -8.05
CA TYR A 61 2.44 -3.38 -9.41
C TYR A 61 3.89 -2.87 -9.51
N LEU A 62 4.31 -1.99 -8.59
CA LEU A 62 5.59 -1.28 -8.65
C LEU A 62 6.76 -2.08 -8.05
N LEU A 63 6.47 -3.09 -7.27
CA LEU A 63 7.46 -3.94 -6.58
C LEU A 63 7.37 -5.38 -7.10
N PRO A 64 8.47 -6.12 -7.11
CA PRO A 64 8.48 -7.53 -7.52
C PRO A 64 7.94 -8.43 -6.40
N LEU A 65 6.66 -8.27 -6.05
CA LEU A 65 5.99 -9.02 -4.99
C LEU A 65 5.28 -10.25 -5.55
N ASP A 66 5.26 -11.32 -4.78
CA ASP A 66 4.47 -12.52 -5.06
C ASP A 66 3.02 -12.32 -4.58
N ILE A 67 2.15 -11.92 -5.52
CA ILE A 67 0.73 -11.62 -5.24
C ILE A 67 -0.02 -12.89 -4.81
N GLU A 68 0.28 -14.04 -5.42
CA GLU A 68 -0.35 -15.31 -5.05
C GLU A 68 -0.03 -15.69 -3.58
N TYR A 69 1.19 -15.41 -3.15
CA TYR A 69 1.59 -15.60 -1.75
C TYR A 69 0.88 -14.62 -0.81
N ILE A 70 0.75 -13.34 -1.19
CA ILE A 70 0.05 -12.30 -0.42
C ILE A 70 -1.40 -12.71 -0.20
N ASP A 71 -2.10 -13.10 -1.26
CA ASP A 71 -3.50 -13.51 -1.21
C ASP A 71 -3.70 -14.76 -0.34
N ALA A 72 -2.86 -15.78 -0.55
CA ALA A 72 -2.90 -17.00 0.25
C ALA A 72 -2.62 -16.72 1.74
N TRP A 73 -1.71 -15.80 2.06
CA TRP A 73 -1.46 -15.41 3.44
C TRP A 73 -2.65 -14.68 4.06
N ALA A 74 -3.27 -13.75 3.33
CA ALA A 74 -4.45 -13.01 3.79
C ALA A 74 -5.63 -13.94 4.11
N GLU A 75 -5.85 -14.98 3.30
CA GLU A 75 -6.93 -15.96 3.52
C GLU A 75 -6.73 -16.81 4.78
N HIS A 76 -5.49 -17.06 5.18
CA HIS A 76 -5.17 -17.96 6.30
C HIS A 76 -4.85 -17.22 7.60
N PHE A 77 -4.60 -15.93 7.53
CA PHE A 77 -4.25 -15.14 8.70
C PHE A 77 -5.50 -14.82 9.53
N ALA A 78 -5.42 -15.01 10.84
CA ALA A 78 -6.48 -14.67 11.78
C ALA A 78 -6.12 -13.36 12.51
N PRO A 79 -6.82 -12.24 12.23
CA PRO A 79 -6.48 -10.96 12.85
C PRO A 79 -6.71 -11.03 14.35
N PRO A 80 -5.76 -10.53 15.17
CA PRO A 80 -5.97 -10.37 16.59
C PRO A 80 -7.05 -9.30 16.87
N THR A 81 -7.75 -9.47 17.96
CA THR A 81 -8.91 -8.64 18.31
C THR A 81 -8.58 -7.45 19.19
N ASP A 82 -7.38 -7.37 19.72
CA ASP A 82 -6.95 -6.26 20.56
C ASP A 82 -6.32 -5.12 19.75
N ILE A 83 -6.58 -3.90 20.18
CA ILE A 83 -6.20 -2.67 19.47
C ILE A 83 -4.68 -2.55 19.30
N LEU A 84 -3.89 -2.95 20.29
CA LEU A 84 -2.43 -2.80 20.21
C LEU A 84 -1.83 -3.74 19.17
N SER A 85 -2.30 -4.98 19.12
CA SER A 85 -1.89 -5.94 18.09
C SER A 85 -2.31 -5.46 16.70
N CYS A 86 -3.53 -4.91 16.54
CA CYS A 86 -3.97 -4.30 15.29
C CYS A 86 -3.01 -3.20 14.83
N ILE A 87 -2.69 -2.23 15.68
CA ILE A 87 -1.78 -1.13 15.35
C ILE A 87 -0.40 -1.67 14.96
N TRP A 88 0.09 -2.69 15.65
CA TRP A 88 1.40 -3.29 15.35
C TRP A 88 1.42 -3.91 13.94
N HIS A 89 0.39 -4.65 13.54
CA HIS A 89 0.28 -5.25 12.21
C HIS A 89 0.07 -4.19 11.12
N LEU A 90 -0.75 -3.16 11.35
CA LEU A 90 -0.90 -2.03 10.43
C LEU A 90 0.43 -1.28 10.21
N ALA A 91 1.31 -1.24 11.21
CA ALA A 91 2.62 -0.61 11.09
C ALA A 91 3.70 -1.53 10.47
N ALA A 92 3.49 -2.83 10.40
CA ALA A 92 4.49 -3.79 9.92
C ALA A 92 4.91 -3.55 8.46
N PRO A 93 4.01 -3.23 7.49
CA PRO A 93 4.40 -2.91 6.12
C PRO A 93 5.31 -1.68 6.04
N ILE A 94 5.11 -0.64 6.88
CA ILE A 94 5.98 0.54 6.94
C ILE A 94 7.42 0.13 7.29
N LYS A 95 7.59 -0.72 8.29
CA LYS A 95 8.89 -1.24 8.69
C LYS A 95 9.54 -2.05 7.57
N ASN A 96 8.78 -2.93 6.93
CA ASN A 96 9.29 -3.88 5.95
C ASN A 96 9.63 -3.21 4.61
N ILE A 97 8.83 -2.25 4.15
CA ILE A 97 9.16 -1.49 2.93
C ILE A 97 10.41 -0.61 3.13
N ASN A 98 10.60 -0.06 4.33
CA ASN A 98 11.83 0.66 4.66
C ASN A 98 13.05 -0.27 4.77
N LYS A 99 12.86 -1.55 5.13
CA LYS A 99 13.92 -2.56 5.10
C LYS A 99 14.33 -2.86 3.65
N LEU A 100 13.37 -3.02 2.74
CA LEU A 100 13.62 -3.21 1.31
C LEU A 100 14.40 -2.03 0.72
N ARG A 101 13.96 -0.78 1.00
CA ARG A 101 14.67 0.44 0.56
C ARG A 101 16.11 0.51 1.05
N ARG A 102 16.40 0.05 2.28
CA ARG A 102 17.78 0.00 2.79
C ARG A 102 18.63 -1.02 2.05
N VAL A 103 18.07 -2.15 1.69
CA VAL A 103 18.81 -3.15 0.86
C VAL A 103 19.18 -2.54 -0.50
N ASP A 104 18.22 -1.88 -1.17
CA ASP A 104 18.49 -1.20 -2.44
C ASP A 104 19.56 -0.11 -2.30
N TYR A 105 19.53 0.67 -1.18
CA TYR A 105 20.53 1.70 -0.89
C TYR A 105 21.91 1.10 -0.61
N ASP A 106 22.00 0.05 0.20
CA ASP A 106 23.25 -0.61 0.55
C ASP A 106 23.97 -1.12 -0.69
N VAL A 107 23.25 -1.70 -1.64
CA VAL A 107 23.80 -2.17 -2.93
C VAL A 107 24.33 -1.02 -3.77
N ALA A 108 23.54 0.05 -3.91
CA ALA A 108 23.95 1.22 -4.68
C ALA A 108 25.22 1.89 -4.13
N ASN A 109 25.49 1.75 -2.83
CA ASN A 109 26.63 2.39 -2.16
C ASN A 109 27.78 1.42 -1.77
N ASN A 110 27.61 0.12 -1.99
CA ASN A 110 28.64 -0.89 -1.76
C ASN A 110 28.84 -1.80 -2.98
N PRO A 111 29.57 -1.34 -4.01
CA PRO A 111 29.78 -2.09 -5.24
C PRO A 111 30.55 -3.41 -5.05
N ASN A 112 31.15 -3.63 -3.87
CA ASN A 112 31.87 -4.86 -3.54
C ASN A 112 31.02 -5.87 -2.74
N MET A 113 29.73 -5.60 -2.53
CA MET A 113 28.83 -6.56 -1.88
C MET A 113 28.73 -7.82 -2.74
N PRO A 114 28.96 -9.01 -2.18
CA PRO A 114 28.77 -10.27 -2.92
C PRO A 114 27.31 -10.38 -3.41
N GLU A 115 27.14 -10.83 -4.64
CA GLU A 115 25.84 -10.96 -5.28
C GLU A 115 24.90 -11.89 -4.51
N ASP A 116 25.41 -12.99 -3.99
CA ASP A 116 24.67 -13.95 -3.17
C ASP A 116 24.18 -13.33 -1.85
N GLU A 117 25.00 -12.52 -1.19
CA GLU A 117 24.61 -11.80 0.01
C GLU A 117 23.48 -10.79 -0.31
N PHE A 118 23.60 -10.07 -1.41
CA PHE A 118 22.56 -9.15 -1.85
C PHE A 118 21.24 -9.87 -2.11
N GLN A 119 21.25 -10.93 -2.88
CA GLN A 119 20.05 -11.69 -3.23
C GLN A 119 19.36 -12.25 -1.98
N ILE A 120 20.10 -12.78 -1.01
CA ILE A 120 19.55 -13.28 0.25
C ILE A 120 18.89 -12.14 1.05
N ARG A 121 19.56 -10.99 1.16
CA ARG A 121 19.00 -9.83 1.89
C ARG A 121 17.74 -9.30 1.24
N ARG A 122 17.75 -9.21 -0.09
CA ARG A 122 16.63 -8.73 -0.89
C ARG A 122 15.42 -9.65 -0.75
N GLN A 123 15.61 -10.94 -1.01
CA GLN A 123 14.55 -11.94 -0.88
C GLN A 123 13.95 -11.97 0.53
N THR A 124 14.80 -11.86 1.57
CA THR A 124 14.32 -11.78 2.96
C THR A 124 13.49 -10.52 3.22
N ALA A 125 13.84 -9.39 2.59
CA ALA A 125 13.09 -8.14 2.75
C ALA A 125 11.77 -8.18 1.97
N GLU A 126 11.76 -8.74 0.75
CA GLU A 126 10.57 -8.95 -0.08
C GLU A 126 9.58 -9.88 0.64
N SER A 127 10.00 -11.08 1.07
CA SER A 127 9.11 -12.01 1.79
C SER A 127 8.56 -11.43 3.09
N SER A 128 9.33 -10.62 3.80
CA SER A 128 8.83 -9.94 5.01
C SER A 128 7.77 -8.89 4.65
N LEU A 129 7.90 -8.20 3.51
CA LEU A 129 6.94 -7.22 3.04
C LEU A 129 5.66 -7.91 2.56
N GLU A 130 5.77 -8.96 1.76
CA GLU A 130 4.65 -9.77 1.27
C GLU A 130 3.79 -10.30 2.43
N THR A 131 4.42 -10.93 3.41
CA THR A 131 3.75 -11.39 4.64
C THR A 131 2.98 -10.24 5.31
N SER A 132 3.61 -9.09 5.49
CA SER A 132 2.97 -7.96 6.17
C SER A 132 1.87 -7.28 5.33
N ILE A 133 1.94 -7.34 4.01
CA ILE A 133 0.85 -6.87 3.13
C ILE A 133 -0.33 -7.84 3.21
N GLY A 134 -0.11 -9.16 3.20
CA GLY A 134 -1.17 -10.14 3.38
C GLY A 134 -1.89 -9.99 4.73
N GLU A 135 -1.14 -9.78 5.81
CA GLU A 135 -1.71 -9.45 7.13
C GLU A 135 -2.52 -8.14 7.07
N LEU A 136 -2.00 -7.10 6.41
CA LEU A 136 -2.69 -5.82 6.23
C LEU A 136 -4.02 -6.00 5.50
N VAL A 137 -4.05 -6.72 4.37
CA VAL A 137 -5.28 -6.99 3.61
C VAL A 137 -6.35 -7.63 4.50
N CYS A 138 -5.98 -8.68 5.26
CA CYS A 138 -6.87 -9.30 6.23
C CYS A 138 -7.39 -8.32 7.30
N TYR A 139 -6.53 -7.41 7.78
CA TYR A 139 -6.93 -6.37 8.74
C TYR A 139 -7.88 -5.35 8.15
N LEU A 140 -7.68 -4.93 6.90
CA LEU A 140 -8.59 -4.01 6.23
C LEU A 140 -9.99 -4.62 6.14
N ASP A 141 -10.10 -5.90 5.82
CA ASP A 141 -11.38 -6.62 5.78
C ASP A 141 -12.02 -6.72 7.17
N TRP A 142 -11.24 -7.11 8.19
CA TRP A 142 -11.71 -7.11 9.57
C TRP A 142 -12.20 -5.73 10.06
N MET A 143 -11.51 -4.64 9.67
CA MET A 143 -11.94 -3.28 10.01
C MET A 143 -13.24 -2.90 9.29
N LYS A 144 -13.40 -3.26 8.01
CA LYS A 144 -14.65 -3.06 7.26
C LYS A 144 -15.83 -3.73 7.98
N ASP A 145 -15.66 -4.98 8.38
CA ASP A 145 -16.69 -5.71 9.12
C ASP A 145 -17.00 -5.06 10.49
N ARG A 146 -15.96 -4.71 11.26
CA ARG A 146 -16.09 -4.12 12.59
C ARG A 146 -16.84 -2.79 12.58
N TYR A 147 -16.61 -1.96 11.57
CA TYR A 147 -17.21 -0.62 11.44
C TYR A 147 -18.41 -0.59 10.49
N CYS A 148 -18.86 -1.75 10.02
CA CYS A 148 -19.98 -1.89 9.07
C CYS A 148 -19.78 -1.07 7.78
N ILE A 149 -18.55 -0.98 7.29
CA ILE A 149 -18.17 -0.27 6.07
C ILE A 149 -18.42 -1.20 4.88
N THR A 150 -19.23 -0.77 3.93
CA THR A 150 -19.58 -1.58 2.77
C THR A 150 -18.55 -1.50 1.65
N ALA A 151 -18.47 -2.55 0.84
CA ALA A 151 -17.63 -2.55 -0.36
C ALA A 151 -18.01 -1.42 -1.34
N GLU A 152 -19.29 -1.02 -1.39
CA GLU A 152 -19.76 0.06 -2.25
C GLU A 152 -19.27 1.43 -1.75
N GLU A 153 -19.22 1.65 -0.45
CA GLU A 153 -18.63 2.87 0.15
C GLU A 153 -17.15 2.97 -0.19
N ILE A 154 -16.37 1.91 0.04
CA ILE A 154 -14.94 1.88 -0.30
C ILE A 154 -14.75 2.14 -1.79
N ARG A 155 -15.48 1.45 -2.65
CA ARG A 155 -15.42 1.62 -4.11
C ARG A 155 -15.73 3.05 -4.54
N SER A 156 -16.73 3.68 -3.94
CA SER A 156 -17.08 5.08 -4.22
C SER A 156 -15.94 6.02 -3.87
N VAL A 157 -15.31 5.84 -2.72
CA VAL A 157 -14.16 6.64 -2.29
C VAL A 157 -12.96 6.40 -3.19
N LYS A 158 -12.62 5.14 -3.50
CA LYS A 158 -11.52 4.79 -4.44
C LYS A 158 -11.75 5.45 -5.81
N SER A 159 -12.94 5.33 -6.37
CA SER A 159 -13.31 5.93 -7.66
C SER A 159 -13.08 7.45 -7.66
N TYR A 160 -13.54 8.15 -6.63
CA TYR A 160 -13.34 9.60 -6.50
C TYR A 160 -11.86 9.99 -6.37
N LYS A 161 -11.11 9.30 -5.51
CA LYS A 161 -9.70 9.62 -5.24
C LYS A 161 -8.80 9.36 -6.45
N VAL A 162 -8.99 8.23 -7.12
CA VAL A 162 -8.22 7.86 -8.31
C VAL A 162 -8.49 8.85 -9.46
N GLN A 163 -9.76 9.24 -9.67
CA GLN A 163 -10.13 10.26 -10.67
C GLN A 163 -9.51 11.62 -10.33
N ARG A 164 -9.65 12.08 -9.09
CA ARG A 164 -9.06 13.35 -8.65
C ARG A 164 -7.54 13.40 -8.87
N THR A 165 -6.86 12.29 -8.64
CA THR A 165 -5.41 12.17 -8.90
C THR A 165 -5.12 12.27 -10.40
N ARG A 166 -5.91 11.62 -11.24
CA ARG A 166 -5.79 11.70 -12.70
C ARG A 166 -5.99 13.12 -13.21
N ASP A 167 -7.03 13.80 -12.74
CA ASP A 167 -7.30 15.20 -13.12
C ASP A 167 -6.12 16.13 -12.76
N ARG A 168 -5.48 15.89 -11.60
CA ARG A 168 -4.29 16.64 -11.19
C ARG A 168 -3.11 16.37 -12.13
N ILE A 169 -2.86 15.12 -12.50
CA ILE A 169 -1.80 14.77 -13.45
C ILE A 169 -2.02 15.48 -14.79
N GLU A 170 -3.22 15.46 -15.32
CA GLU A 170 -3.56 16.12 -16.59
C GLU A 170 -3.34 17.62 -16.54
N MET A 171 -3.63 18.26 -15.40
CA MET A 171 -3.31 19.69 -15.18
C MET A 171 -1.81 19.95 -15.14
N GLU A 172 -1.02 19.07 -14.51
CA GLU A 172 0.44 19.18 -14.43
C GLU A 172 1.08 19.01 -15.83
N GLU A 173 0.64 18.00 -16.59
CA GLU A 173 1.10 17.77 -17.97
C GLU A 173 0.79 18.96 -18.89
N SER A 174 -0.42 19.52 -18.76
CA SER A 174 -0.85 20.67 -19.56
C SER A 174 0.00 21.94 -19.29
N ARG A 175 0.45 22.12 -18.06
CA ARG A 175 1.35 23.24 -17.68
C ARG A 175 2.77 23.02 -18.19
N SER A 176 3.25 21.78 -18.14
CA SER A 176 4.61 21.44 -18.58
C SER A 176 4.77 21.48 -20.11
N GLY A 177 3.70 21.24 -20.87
CA GLY A 177 3.69 21.35 -22.34
C GLY A 177 3.59 22.77 -22.88
N GLN A 178 3.39 23.77 -22.02
CA GLN A 178 3.32 25.19 -22.39
C GLN A 178 4.61 25.98 -22.08
N ALA A 179 5.61 25.35 -21.49
CA ALA A 179 6.92 25.94 -21.17
C ALA A 179 8.00 25.44 -22.13
#